data_28300b6f4dd58880f70f7b704575c532
#
_entry.id   28300b6f4dd58880f70f7b704575c532
#
_cell.length_a   1.000
_cell.length_b   1.000
_cell.length_c   1.000
_cell.angle_alpha   90.00
_cell.angle_beta   90.00
_cell.angle_gamma   90.00
#
_symmetry.space_group_name_H-M   'P 1'
#
loop_
_entity.id
_entity.type
_entity.pdbx_description
1 polymer ?
#
loop_
_entity_poly.entity_id
_entity_poly.type
_entity_poly.pdbx_seq_one_letter_code
_entity_poly.pdbx_strand_id
1 'polypeptide(L)'
;MSNVAVVGTQWGDEGKGKIVDLYTEKADIVARFQGGNNAGHTLVVKGRKTILHLIPSGILHDNKTCVIGNGVVFDPLVFLQEIEELQQGNLLPPHTKLFISERAHLIMPYHRSIDQAREARTSGKKIGTTGRGIGPAYEDKVARTGIRVGDLYEEDLFRDKLRQNLEEKNFLLTNYYKDKPLDVEEIATQYLSYGQKIKPYVADTSLILDFEIKQGKKILFEGAQGSHLDVDHGTYPYVTSSNTVSANASCGSGIGPNTISTVVGICKAYTTRVGEGPFPTELKDDIGNHMQQVGQEFGATTGRKRRCGWLDMVLVRQAVRVSGISALAITKLDVLSGLDKLKICVGYESASGQFTYAAPASMRVLSECQPVFEELDGWKENILHAREMNDLPVNAKKYLKRLEELAEAKIVLVSVGAGREETIVLEDPFHK
;
A
#
# COMPACT_ATOMS: atom_id res chain seq x y z
N MET A 1 14.60 -5.11 -20.69
CA MET A 1 14.14 -5.93 -19.54
C MET A 1 13.08 -5.14 -18.83
N SER A 2 11.98 -5.76 -18.48
CA SER A 2 10.79 -5.03 -18.02
C SER A 2 10.56 -5.30 -16.54
N ASN A 3 11.01 -4.38 -15.67
CA ASN A 3 10.67 -4.38 -14.25
C ASN A 3 9.46 -3.48 -14.02
N VAL A 4 8.51 -3.95 -13.23
CA VAL A 4 7.22 -3.30 -13.05
C VAL A 4 7.05 -2.85 -11.60
N ALA A 5 6.67 -1.59 -11.40
CA ALA A 5 6.23 -1.10 -10.09
C ALA A 5 4.70 -0.98 -10.05
N VAL A 6 4.08 -1.51 -9.00
CA VAL A 6 2.64 -1.42 -8.75
C VAL A 6 2.39 -0.50 -7.57
N VAL A 7 1.64 0.58 -7.81
CA VAL A 7 1.30 1.58 -6.79
C VAL A 7 -0.21 1.87 -6.78
N GLY A 8 -0.75 2.26 -5.63
CA GLY A 8 -2.14 2.71 -5.53
C GLY A 8 -2.26 4.17 -5.95
N THR A 9 -3.34 4.53 -6.65
CA THR A 9 -3.57 5.90 -7.12
C THR A 9 -4.44 6.74 -6.18
N GLN A 10 -4.99 6.15 -5.14
CA GLN A 10 -5.97 6.77 -4.23
C GLN A 10 -5.46 6.72 -2.77
N TRP A 11 -6.33 6.49 -1.79
CA TRP A 11 -6.00 6.38 -0.37
C TRP A 11 -5.78 4.95 0.13
N GLY A 12 -5.25 4.07 -0.72
CA GLY A 12 -5.12 2.65 -0.41
C GLY A 12 -6.42 1.87 -0.65
N ASP A 13 -6.38 0.58 -0.39
CA ASP A 13 -7.53 -0.33 -0.56
C ASP A 13 -8.07 -0.41 -2.00
N GLU A 14 -7.25 -0.06 -3.00
CA GLU A 14 -7.61 -0.13 -4.43
C GLU A 14 -7.69 -1.56 -4.97
N GLY A 15 -7.42 -2.58 -4.15
CA GLY A 15 -7.42 -3.99 -4.60
C GLY A 15 -6.07 -4.42 -5.19
N LYS A 16 -4.98 -3.78 -4.78
CA LYS A 16 -3.61 -4.10 -5.23
C LYS A 16 -3.25 -5.57 -5.09
N GLY A 17 -3.64 -6.22 -3.99
CA GLY A 17 -3.29 -7.62 -3.73
C GLY A 17 -3.66 -8.56 -4.88
N LYS A 18 -4.87 -8.46 -5.44
CA LYS A 18 -5.31 -9.27 -6.60
C LYS A 18 -4.43 -9.02 -7.83
N ILE A 19 -4.09 -7.76 -8.11
CA ILE A 19 -3.31 -7.41 -9.30
C ILE A 19 -1.85 -7.81 -9.14
N VAL A 20 -1.28 -7.63 -7.96
CA VAL A 20 0.08 -8.12 -7.64
C VAL A 20 0.14 -9.64 -7.75
N ASP A 21 -0.85 -10.37 -7.23
CA ASP A 21 -0.93 -11.82 -7.34
C ASP A 21 -0.95 -12.27 -8.82
N LEU A 22 -1.75 -11.61 -9.65
CA LEU A 22 -1.84 -11.90 -11.08
C LEU A 22 -0.51 -11.62 -11.81
N TYR A 23 0.14 -10.50 -11.51
CA TYR A 23 1.42 -10.15 -12.13
C TYR A 23 2.60 -10.98 -11.59
N THR A 24 2.48 -11.53 -10.38
CA THR A 24 3.49 -12.42 -9.80
C THR A 24 3.75 -13.65 -10.68
N GLU A 25 2.76 -14.15 -11.40
CA GLU A 25 2.98 -15.28 -12.33
C GLU A 25 4.06 -14.98 -13.36
N LYS A 26 4.12 -13.73 -13.83
CA LYS A 26 5.02 -13.27 -14.88
C LYS A 26 6.34 -12.71 -14.38
N ALA A 27 6.45 -12.47 -13.07
CA ALA A 27 7.65 -12.01 -12.42
C ALA A 27 8.48 -13.17 -11.87
N ASP A 28 9.79 -13.02 -11.81
CA ASP A 28 10.69 -13.94 -11.11
C ASP A 28 10.83 -13.53 -9.63
N ILE A 29 10.77 -12.23 -9.36
CA ILE A 29 11.02 -11.64 -8.04
C ILE A 29 9.88 -10.70 -7.67
N VAL A 30 9.44 -10.74 -6.41
CA VAL A 30 8.50 -9.77 -5.84
C VAL A 30 9.16 -9.04 -4.69
N ALA A 31 9.29 -7.72 -4.79
CA ALA A 31 10.01 -6.90 -3.82
C ALA A 31 9.08 -5.84 -3.19
N ARG A 32 8.93 -5.87 -1.87
CA ARG A 32 8.30 -4.79 -1.10
C ARG A 32 9.34 -3.74 -0.75
N PHE A 33 9.00 -2.49 -0.98
CA PHE A 33 9.97 -1.39 -0.88
C PHE A 33 9.63 -0.34 0.18
N GLN A 34 8.42 -0.39 0.80
CA GLN A 34 8.00 0.61 1.79
C GLN A 34 6.87 0.10 2.69
N GLY A 35 6.51 0.93 3.70
CA GLY A 35 5.51 0.59 4.69
C GLY A 35 6.08 -0.38 5.73
N GLY A 36 5.22 -1.19 6.28
CA GLY A 36 5.53 -2.22 7.27
C GLY A 36 4.35 -3.15 7.41
N ASN A 37 4.13 -3.68 8.60
CA ASN A 37 3.00 -4.56 8.90
C ASN A 37 1.64 -3.83 9.00
N ASN A 38 1.57 -2.53 8.64
CA ASN A 38 0.32 -1.78 8.48
C ASN A 38 -0.39 -2.05 7.14
N ALA A 39 0.26 -2.71 6.19
CA ALA A 39 -0.40 -3.21 4.98
C ALA A 39 -1.28 -4.43 5.30
N GLY A 40 -2.25 -4.71 4.44
CA GLY A 40 -3.09 -5.92 4.49
C GLY A 40 -3.42 -6.33 3.07
N HIS A 41 -2.57 -7.17 2.46
CA HIS A 41 -2.79 -7.69 1.12
C HIS A 41 -3.59 -8.98 1.19
N THR A 42 -4.86 -8.89 0.84
CA THR A 42 -5.74 -10.05 0.79
C THR A 42 -5.55 -10.79 -0.53
N LEU A 43 -5.23 -12.06 -0.45
CA LEU A 43 -5.03 -12.97 -1.57
C LEU A 43 -6.01 -14.14 -1.44
N VAL A 44 -6.42 -14.68 -2.58
CA VAL A 44 -7.24 -15.90 -2.62
C VAL A 44 -6.49 -16.95 -3.43
N VAL A 45 -5.87 -17.90 -2.74
CA VAL A 45 -5.08 -18.97 -3.35
C VAL A 45 -5.78 -20.31 -3.09
N LYS A 46 -6.09 -21.06 -4.15
CA LYS A 46 -6.81 -22.33 -4.09
C LYS A 46 -8.12 -22.26 -3.27
N GLY A 47 -8.86 -21.15 -3.40
CA GLY A 47 -10.11 -20.92 -2.68
C GLY A 47 -9.94 -20.50 -1.21
N ARG A 48 -8.72 -20.43 -0.68
CA ARG A 48 -8.42 -19.98 0.68
C ARG A 48 -8.00 -18.51 0.69
N LYS A 49 -8.68 -17.73 1.53
CA LYS A 49 -8.33 -16.31 1.76
C LYS A 49 -7.16 -16.22 2.75
N THR A 50 -6.08 -15.58 2.33
CA THR A 50 -4.88 -15.31 3.14
C THR A 50 -4.62 -13.81 3.15
N ILE A 51 -4.25 -13.25 4.29
CA ILE A 51 -3.91 -11.83 4.43
C ILE A 51 -2.45 -11.72 4.82
N LEU A 52 -1.64 -11.09 3.96
CA LEU A 52 -0.24 -10.82 4.24
C LEU A 52 -0.07 -9.36 4.68
N HIS A 53 0.70 -9.14 5.73
CA HIS A 53 0.96 -7.81 6.28
C HIS A 53 2.36 -7.31 5.93
N LEU A 54 3.37 -8.19 6.03
CA LEU A 54 4.78 -7.83 5.88
C LEU A 54 5.44 -8.57 4.72
N ILE A 55 5.14 -9.87 4.58
CA ILE A 55 5.72 -10.72 3.55
C ILE A 55 5.17 -10.34 2.16
N PRO A 56 6.02 -10.27 1.10
CA PRO A 56 5.55 -10.00 -0.26
C PRO A 56 4.56 -11.07 -0.76
N SER A 57 3.58 -10.63 -1.57
CA SER A 57 2.51 -11.50 -2.09
C SER A 57 3.03 -12.69 -2.91
N GLY A 58 4.22 -12.57 -3.49
CA GLY A 58 4.89 -13.63 -4.24
C GLY A 58 5.21 -14.90 -3.45
N ILE A 59 5.17 -14.85 -2.12
CA ILE A 59 5.49 -15.99 -1.24
C ILE A 59 4.59 -17.20 -1.47
N LEU A 60 3.38 -16.99 -1.99
CA LEU A 60 2.40 -18.06 -2.25
C LEU A 60 2.60 -18.77 -3.61
N HIS A 61 3.55 -18.30 -4.41
CA HIS A 61 3.86 -18.84 -5.74
C HIS A 61 5.19 -19.61 -5.72
N ASP A 62 5.21 -20.78 -6.35
CA ASP A 62 6.43 -21.58 -6.44
C ASP A 62 7.49 -20.94 -7.35
N ASN A 63 8.76 -21.25 -7.10
CA ASN A 63 9.91 -20.76 -7.86
C ASN A 63 10.02 -19.21 -7.91
N LYS A 64 9.53 -18.51 -6.91
CA LYS A 64 9.68 -17.05 -6.79
C LYS A 64 10.73 -16.68 -5.76
N THR A 65 11.31 -15.50 -5.95
CA THR A 65 12.12 -14.84 -4.92
C THR A 65 11.35 -13.67 -4.36
N CYS A 66 11.15 -13.66 -3.05
CA CYS A 66 10.50 -12.57 -2.32
C CYS A 66 11.54 -11.74 -1.58
N VAL A 67 11.42 -10.41 -1.65
CA VAL A 67 12.37 -9.48 -1.03
C VAL A 67 11.64 -8.45 -0.19
N ILE A 68 12.02 -8.34 1.07
CA ILE A 68 11.65 -7.23 1.95
C ILE A 68 12.81 -6.23 1.91
N GLY A 69 12.61 -5.12 1.19
CA GLY A 69 13.63 -4.10 0.94
C GLY A 69 13.95 -3.22 2.15
N ASN A 70 15.02 -2.45 2.04
CA ASN A 70 15.52 -1.55 3.09
C ASN A 70 14.57 -0.39 3.42
N GLY A 71 13.61 -0.10 2.55
CA GLY A 71 12.60 0.94 2.79
C GLY A 71 11.47 0.50 3.71
N VAL A 72 11.30 -0.79 3.94
CA VAL A 72 10.29 -1.34 4.86
C VAL A 72 10.75 -1.17 6.31
N VAL A 73 9.83 -0.79 7.22
CA VAL A 73 10.06 -0.92 8.65
C VAL A 73 9.60 -2.31 9.10
N PHE A 74 10.53 -3.07 9.64
CA PHE A 74 10.43 -4.50 9.81
C PHE A 74 10.10 -4.90 11.26
N ASP A 75 9.04 -5.66 11.43
CA ASP A 75 8.62 -6.23 12.70
C ASP A 75 8.96 -7.71 12.74
N PRO A 76 10.01 -8.12 13.49
CA PRO A 76 10.46 -9.50 13.48
C PRO A 76 9.44 -10.47 14.09
N LEU A 77 8.65 -10.04 15.06
CA LEU A 77 7.60 -10.89 15.66
C LEU A 77 6.49 -11.17 14.63
N VAL A 78 5.99 -10.13 13.96
CA VAL A 78 4.93 -10.28 12.95
C VAL A 78 5.42 -11.14 11.79
N PHE A 79 6.67 -10.94 11.36
CA PHE A 79 7.26 -11.76 10.31
C PHE A 79 7.31 -13.25 10.67
N LEU A 80 7.77 -13.57 11.89
CA LEU A 80 7.84 -14.96 12.36
C LEU A 80 6.45 -15.59 12.47
N GLN A 81 5.45 -14.83 12.93
CA GLN A 81 4.06 -15.28 12.98
C GLN A 81 3.51 -15.56 11.58
N GLU A 82 3.72 -14.65 10.61
CA GLU A 82 3.27 -14.88 9.22
C GLU A 82 3.94 -16.10 8.59
N ILE A 83 5.23 -16.33 8.83
CA ILE A 83 5.93 -17.53 8.34
C ILE A 83 5.33 -18.80 8.96
N GLU A 84 5.08 -18.79 10.26
CA GLU A 84 4.47 -19.93 10.95
C GLU A 84 3.07 -20.24 10.42
N GLU A 85 2.23 -19.23 10.24
CA GLU A 85 0.89 -19.37 9.66
C GLU A 85 0.93 -19.94 8.22
N LEU A 86 1.89 -19.48 7.41
CA LEU A 86 2.08 -20.00 6.04
C LEU A 86 2.53 -21.46 6.04
N GLN A 87 3.43 -21.85 6.94
CA GLN A 87 3.91 -23.23 7.10
C GLN A 87 2.79 -24.16 7.58
N GLN A 88 2.08 -23.78 8.65
CA GLN A 88 0.95 -24.55 9.20
C GLN A 88 -0.18 -24.70 8.17
N GLY A 89 -0.38 -23.67 7.33
CA GLY A 89 -1.35 -23.66 6.26
C GLY A 89 -0.96 -24.45 5.01
N ASN A 90 0.26 -25.01 4.92
CA ASN A 90 0.84 -25.60 3.71
C ASN A 90 0.76 -24.62 2.49
N LEU A 91 0.97 -23.33 2.76
CA LEU A 91 0.89 -22.27 1.76
C LEU A 91 2.29 -21.80 1.31
N LEU A 92 3.36 -22.29 1.92
CA LEU A 92 4.74 -21.94 1.57
C LEU A 92 5.28 -22.98 0.57
N PRO A 93 5.45 -22.62 -0.72
CA PRO A 93 5.95 -23.53 -1.72
C PRO A 93 7.46 -23.86 -1.49
N PRO A 94 7.92 -25.07 -1.83
CA PRO A 94 9.25 -25.54 -1.45
C PRO A 94 10.41 -24.80 -2.11
N HIS A 95 10.21 -24.22 -3.30
CA HIS A 95 11.27 -23.56 -4.07
C HIS A 95 11.21 -22.03 -4.00
N THR A 96 10.36 -21.48 -3.15
CA THR A 96 10.25 -20.03 -2.96
C THR A 96 11.30 -19.55 -1.98
N LYS A 97 12.07 -18.53 -2.39
CA LYS A 97 13.10 -17.89 -1.57
C LYS A 97 12.56 -16.61 -0.95
N LEU A 98 13.02 -16.29 0.25
CA LEU A 98 12.63 -15.06 0.95
C LEU A 98 13.87 -14.39 1.54
N PHE A 99 14.03 -13.10 1.27
CA PHE A 99 15.14 -12.30 1.77
C PHE A 99 14.64 -11.03 2.47
N ILE A 100 15.32 -10.67 3.54
CA ILE A 100 15.10 -9.45 4.34
C ILE A 100 16.36 -8.61 4.23
N SER A 101 16.21 -7.34 3.90
CA SER A 101 17.35 -6.43 3.87
C SER A 101 17.95 -6.25 5.27
N GLU A 102 19.25 -6.48 5.40
CA GLU A 102 20.00 -6.15 6.62
C GLU A 102 19.92 -4.67 7.00
N ARG A 103 19.61 -3.79 6.00
CA ARG A 103 19.45 -2.34 6.18
C ARG A 103 18.04 -1.90 6.52
N ALA A 104 17.05 -2.81 6.57
CA ALA A 104 15.69 -2.49 7.01
C ALA A 104 15.70 -2.10 8.49
N HIS A 105 14.87 -1.09 8.86
CA HIS A 105 14.79 -0.63 10.24
C HIS A 105 13.79 -1.46 11.03
N LEU A 106 14.14 -1.80 12.27
CA LEU A 106 13.28 -2.56 13.16
C LEU A 106 12.17 -1.70 13.74
N ILE A 107 10.98 -2.27 13.83
CA ILE A 107 9.93 -1.76 14.70
C ILE A 107 10.20 -2.32 16.11
N MET A 108 10.53 -1.43 17.04
CA MET A 108 10.80 -1.77 18.43
C MET A 108 9.54 -1.60 19.29
N PRO A 109 9.46 -2.22 20.50
CA PRO A 109 8.32 -2.09 21.41
C PRO A 109 7.97 -0.65 21.76
N TYR A 110 8.99 0.20 21.96
CA TYR A 110 8.76 1.61 22.27
C TYR A 110 8.09 2.38 21.10
N HIS A 111 8.29 1.96 19.84
CA HIS A 111 7.57 2.55 18.71
C HIS A 111 6.07 2.32 18.82
N ARG A 112 5.66 1.11 19.18
CA ARG A 112 4.24 0.77 19.37
C ARG A 112 3.63 1.53 20.55
N SER A 113 4.34 1.57 21.69
CA SER A 113 3.88 2.30 22.87
C SER A 113 3.70 3.79 22.59
N ILE A 114 4.66 4.42 21.89
CA ILE A 114 4.58 5.83 21.53
C ILE A 114 3.44 6.09 20.53
N ASP A 115 3.26 5.24 19.49
CA ASP A 115 2.19 5.36 18.48
C ASP A 115 0.81 5.32 19.17
N GLN A 116 0.60 4.34 20.05
CA GLN A 116 -0.64 4.19 20.83
C GLN A 116 -0.88 5.37 21.77
N ALA A 117 0.16 5.82 22.48
CA ALA A 117 0.07 6.94 23.42
C ALA A 117 -0.21 8.27 22.71
N ARG A 118 0.39 8.51 21.54
CA ARG A 118 0.10 9.68 20.68
C ARG A 118 -1.36 9.68 20.26
N GLU A 119 -1.84 8.56 19.72
CA GLU A 119 -3.22 8.45 19.22
C GLU A 119 -4.25 8.56 20.34
N ALA A 120 -3.98 8.00 21.53
CA ALA A 120 -4.85 8.10 22.71
C ALA A 120 -4.97 9.53 23.25
N ARG A 121 -3.89 10.32 23.17
CA ARG A 121 -3.84 11.69 23.72
C ARG A 121 -4.48 12.74 22.80
N THR A 122 -4.64 12.45 21.52
CA THR A 122 -5.17 13.43 20.56
C THR A 122 -6.66 13.61 20.78
N SER A 123 -7.04 14.67 21.54
CA SER A 123 -8.43 15.07 21.73
C SER A 123 -8.96 15.71 20.43
N GLY A 124 -9.75 14.96 19.65
CA GLY A 124 -10.58 15.49 18.57
C GLY A 124 -10.02 15.42 17.15
N LYS A 125 -8.74 15.14 16.90
CA LYS A 125 -8.17 15.02 15.54
C LYS A 125 -7.22 13.83 15.47
N LYS A 126 -7.75 12.63 15.65
CA LYS A 126 -6.98 11.39 15.46
C LYS A 126 -6.54 11.27 14.01
N ILE A 127 -5.30 10.86 13.79
CA ILE A 127 -4.82 10.50 12.43
C ILE A 127 -5.50 9.18 12.00
N GLY A 128 -5.82 8.32 12.97
CA GLY A 128 -6.40 7.01 12.72
C GLY A 128 -5.33 5.98 12.42
N THR A 129 -4.19 6.04 13.13
CA THR A 129 -3.08 5.11 12.97
C THR A 129 -3.50 3.67 13.26
N THR A 130 -2.68 2.72 12.84
CA THR A 130 -2.89 1.30 13.15
C THR A 130 -2.37 0.89 14.52
N GLY A 131 -1.69 1.80 15.26
CA GLY A 131 -1.06 1.53 16.55
C GLY A 131 0.10 0.53 16.49
N ARG A 132 0.68 0.32 15.31
CA ARG A 132 1.73 -0.69 15.06
C ARG A 132 3.15 -0.13 15.10
N GLY A 133 3.30 1.16 15.45
CA GLY A 133 4.60 1.81 15.58
C GLY A 133 5.27 2.20 14.28
N ILE A 134 4.54 2.23 13.17
CA ILE A 134 5.08 2.55 11.83
C ILE A 134 5.66 3.97 11.81
N GLY A 135 4.86 4.97 12.24
CA GLY A 135 5.28 6.37 12.27
C GLY A 135 6.54 6.59 13.10
N PRO A 136 6.55 6.20 14.37
CA PRO A 136 7.74 6.32 15.23
C PRO A 136 8.98 5.58 14.69
N ALA A 137 8.82 4.43 14.01
CA ALA A 137 9.95 3.74 13.40
C ALA A 137 10.56 4.52 12.21
N TYR A 138 9.72 5.15 11.38
CA TYR A 138 10.20 6.06 10.32
C TYR A 138 10.80 7.35 10.90
N GLU A 139 10.25 7.88 12.01
CA GLU A 139 10.81 9.02 12.74
C GLU A 139 12.24 8.72 13.18
N ASP A 140 12.48 7.58 13.84
CA ASP A 140 13.83 7.18 14.27
C ASP A 140 14.76 6.91 13.08
N LYS A 141 14.27 6.33 11.98
CA LYS A 141 15.05 6.16 10.74
C LYS A 141 15.58 7.50 10.22
N VAL A 142 14.72 8.53 10.13
CA VAL A 142 15.11 9.85 9.60
C VAL A 142 15.93 10.63 10.63
N ALA A 143 15.68 10.46 11.93
CA ALA A 143 16.49 11.01 13.02
C ALA A 143 17.87 10.34 13.13
N ARG A 144 18.10 9.21 12.44
CA ARG A 144 19.35 8.43 12.44
C ARG A 144 19.63 7.74 13.79
N THR A 145 18.59 7.52 14.57
CA THR A 145 18.61 6.73 15.82
C THR A 145 18.05 5.32 15.65
N GLY A 146 17.46 5.04 14.48
CA GLY A 146 16.84 3.75 14.20
C GLY A 146 17.82 2.57 14.24
N ILE A 147 17.33 1.44 14.75
CA ILE A 147 18.05 0.17 14.81
C ILE A 147 17.72 -0.63 13.54
N ARG A 148 18.72 -1.17 12.87
CA ARG A 148 18.57 -1.98 11.65
C ARG A 148 18.56 -3.47 11.96
N VAL A 149 18.04 -4.25 11.03
CA VAL A 149 18.06 -5.73 11.12
C VAL A 149 19.48 -6.26 11.29
N GLY A 150 20.45 -5.71 10.55
CA GLY A 150 21.87 -6.09 10.65
C GLY A 150 22.48 -5.87 12.03
N ASP A 151 22.03 -4.86 12.78
CA ASP A 151 22.56 -4.56 14.12
C ASP A 151 22.29 -5.70 15.11
N LEU A 152 21.28 -6.57 14.87
CA LEU A 152 21.00 -7.74 15.72
C LEU A 152 22.13 -8.77 15.75
N TYR A 153 23.07 -8.70 14.81
CA TYR A 153 24.20 -9.63 14.70
C TYR A 153 25.48 -9.07 15.31
N GLU A 154 25.42 -7.85 15.87
CA GLU A 154 26.47 -7.19 16.64
C GLU A 154 25.89 -6.85 18.03
N GLU A 155 25.86 -7.83 18.94
CA GLU A 155 25.11 -7.76 20.20
C GLU A 155 25.45 -6.52 21.04
N ASP A 156 26.74 -6.19 21.19
CA ASP A 156 27.16 -5.02 21.98
C ASP A 156 26.64 -3.72 21.35
N LEU A 157 26.79 -3.58 20.03
CA LEU A 157 26.28 -2.43 19.30
C LEU A 157 24.76 -2.30 19.39
N PHE A 158 24.05 -3.42 19.28
CA PHE A 158 22.59 -3.44 19.41
C PHE A 158 22.15 -2.99 20.80
N ARG A 159 22.77 -3.54 21.85
CA ARG A 159 22.46 -3.19 23.24
C ARG A 159 22.73 -1.71 23.53
N ASP A 160 23.83 -1.17 23.04
CA ASP A 160 24.19 0.23 23.23
C ASP A 160 23.19 1.17 22.53
N LYS A 161 22.84 0.90 21.27
CA LYS A 161 21.79 1.65 20.54
C LYS A 161 20.45 1.58 21.27
N LEU A 162 20.09 0.40 21.76
CA LEU A 162 18.83 0.19 22.48
C LEU A 162 18.78 1.00 23.78
N ARG A 163 19.87 1.00 24.57
CA ARG A 163 19.96 1.80 25.81
C ARG A 163 19.80 3.29 25.52
N GLN A 164 20.55 3.80 24.54
CA GLN A 164 20.47 5.21 24.14
C GLN A 164 19.04 5.60 23.72
N ASN A 165 18.40 4.79 22.91
CA ASN A 165 17.02 5.05 22.46
C ASN A 165 16.04 4.98 23.64
N LEU A 166 16.16 3.99 24.50
CA LEU A 166 15.24 3.80 25.64
C LEU A 166 15.38 4.89 26.71
N GLU A 167 16.53 5.51 26.86
CA GLU A 167 16.69 6.67 27.74
C GLU A 167 15.70 7.78 27.37
N GLU A 168 15.71 8.20 26.10
CA GLU A 168 14.79 9.22 25.59
C GLU A 168 13.33 8.74 25.56
N LYS A 169 13.09 7.55 25.01
CA LYS A 169 11.72 7.03 24.82
C LYS A 169 11.03 6.74 26.15
N ASN A 170 11.74 6.21 27.14
CA ASN A 170 11.22 6.01 28.48
C ASN A 170 10.92 7.34 29.19
N PHE A 171 11.77 8.35 28.99
CA PHE A 171 11.48 9.69 29.51
C PHE A 171 10.15 10.21 28.92
N LEU A 172 9.93 10.09 27.63
CA LEU A 172 8.68 10.47 26.99
C LEU A 172 7.49 9.65 27.50
N LEU A 173 7.63 8.34 27.56
CA LEU A 173 6.56 7.45 28.04
C LEU A 173 6.15 7.80 29.46
N THR A 174 7.09 7.90 30.40
CA THR A 174 6.78 8.13 31.80
C THR A 174 6.38 9.57 32.12
N ASN A 175 7.14 10.55 31.60
CA ASN A 175 6.94 11.95 31.99
C ASN A 175 5.89 12.68 31.17
N TYR A 176 5.79 12.36 29.87
CA TYR A 176 4.86 13.04 28.98
C TYR A 176 3.56 12.26 28.77
N TYR A 177 3.66 10.96 28.45
CA TYR A 177 2.49 10.12 28.18
C TYR A 177 1.87 9.49 29.44
N LYS A 178 2.58 9.47 30.57
CA LYS A 178 2.14 8.84 31.84
C LYS A 178 1.92 7.34 31.70
N ASP A 179 2.76 6.70 30.90
CA ASP A 179 2.80 5.26 30.68
C ASP A 179 4.01 4.64 31.39
N LYS A 180 4.12 3.32 31.40
CA LYS A 180 5.20 2.58 32.05
C LYS A 180 6.48 2.62 31.21
N PRO A 181 7.65 2.68 31.86
CA PRO A 181 8.92 2.51 31.16
C PRO A 181 9.06 1.06 30.66
N LEU A 182 9.87 0.90 29.61
CA LEU A 182 10.22 -0.39 29.05
C LEU A 182 11.61 -0.83 29.54
N ASP A 183 11.79 -2.13 29.77
CA ASP A 183 13.04 -2.70 30.23
C ASP A 183 13.99 -3.02 29.06
N VAL A 184 15.25 -2.58 29.20
CA VAL A 184 16.28 -2.75 28.15
C VAL A 184 16.64 -4.22 27.96
N GLU A 185 16.84 -4.97 29.09
CA GLU A 185 17.33 -6.34 29.01
C GLU A 185 16.25 -7.31 28.51
N GLU A 186 15.00 -7.05 28.88
CA GLU A 186 13.86 -7.80 28.36
C GLU A 186 13.77 -7.65 26.82
N ILE A 187 13.82 -6.41 26.31
CA ILE A 187 13.75 -6.13 24.88
C ILE A 187 14.98 -6.71 24.18
N ALA A 188 16.18 -6.52 24.73
CA ALA A 188 17.40 -7.01 24.14
C ALA A 188 17.37 -8.55 23.98
N THR A 189 17.01 -9.26 25.04
CA THR A 189 16.92 -10.72 25.02
C THR A 189 15.91 -11.21 23.97
N GLN A 190 14.75 -10.55 23.90
CA GLN A 190 13.71 -10.91 22.97
C GLN A 190 14.13 -10.68 21.51
N TYR A 191 14.71 -9.50 21.19
CA TYR A 191 15.08 -9.15 19.83
C TYR A 191 16.32 -9.92 19.34
N LEU A 192 17.28 -10.21 20.20
CA LEU A 192 18.40 -11.10 19.86
C LEU A 192 17.90 -12.53 19.55
N SER A 193 16.92 -13.02 20.31
CA SER A 193 16.26 -14.31 19.99
C SER A 193 15.55 -14.27 18.63
N TYR A 194 14.84 -13.17 18.31
CA TYR A 194 14.25 -13.00 16.97
C TYR A 194 15.33 -12.93 15.90
N GLY A 195 16.43 -12.23 16.16
CA GLY A 195 17.58 -12.13 15.26
C GLY A 195 18.11 -13.50 14.82
N GLN A 196 18.26 -14.42 15.78
CA GLN A 196 18.71 -15.80 15.48
C GLN A 196 17.70 -16.53 14.56
N LYS A 197 16.40 -16.37 14.80
CA LYS A 197 15.35 -17.02 14.00
C LYS A 197 15.24 -16.47 12.59
N ILE A 198 15.44 -15.18 12.41
CA ILE A 198 15.35 -14.54 11.09
C ILE A 198 16.66 -14.58 10.30
N LYS A 199 17.78 -14.94 10.93
CA LYS A 199 19.12 -14.98 10.33
C LYS A 199 19.18 -15.67 8.96
N PRO A 200 18.51 -16.81 8.72
CA PRO A 200 18.53 -17.47 7.43
C PRO A 200 17.94 -16.65 6.26
N TYR A 201 17.16 -15.63 6.56
CA TYR A 201 16.50 -14.77 5.57
C TYR A 201 17.25 -13.47 5.32
N VAL A 202 18.19 -13.06 6.19
CA VAL A 202 18.83 -11.74 6.15
C VAL A 202 19.98 -11.73 5.15
N ALA A 203 19.98 -10.71 4.28
CA ALA A 203 20.98 -10.56 3.24
C ALA A 203 21.13 -9.10 2.78
N ASP A 204 22.18 -8.80 2.01
CA ASP A 204 22.24 -7.59 1.20
C ASP A 204 21.31 -7.73 -0.01
N THR A 205 20.07 -7.30 0.17
CA THR A 205 19.02 -7.42 -0.85
C THR A 205 19.28 -6.54 -2.07
N SER A 206 20.00 -5.42 -1.91
CA SER A 206 20.39 -4.56 -3.02
C SER A 206 21.33 -5.30 -3.98
N LEU A 207 22.32 -5.99 -3.43
CA LEU A 207 23.23 -6.82 -4.23
C LEU A 207 22.52 -7.97 -4.93
N ILE A 208 21.61 -8.65 -4.23
CA ILE A 208 20.80 -9.74 -4.83
C ILE A 208 19.98 -9.19 -6.00
N LEU A 209 19.26 -8.08 -5.81
CA LEU A 209 18.42 -7.50 -6.86
C LEU A 209 19.25 -7.04 -8.07
N ASP A 210 20.40 -6.40 -7.84
CA ASP A 210 21.31 -5.99 -8.92
C ASP A 210 21.82 -7.18 -9.73
N PHE A 211 22.23 -8.25 -9.04
CA PHE A 211 22.66 -9.49 -9.69
C PHE A 211 21.55 -10.11 -10.54
N GLU A 212 20.35 -10.25 -9.99
CA GLU A 212 19.21 -10.86 -10.68
C GLU A 212 18.73 -9.99 -11.89
N ILE A 213 18.76 -8.66 -11.76
CA ILE A 213 18.50 -7.75 -12.88
C ILE A 213 19.48 -7.99 -14.02
N LYS A 214 20.79 -8.13 -13.72
CA LYS A 214 21.83 -8.43 -14.72
C LYS A 214 21.65 -9.79 -15.38
N GLN A 215 21.02 -10.75 -14.68
CA GLN A 215 20.65 -12.05 -15.25
C GLN A 215 19.35 -12.01 -16.09
N GLY A 216 18.73 -10.84 -16.25
CA GLY A 216 17.51 -10.71 -17.05
C GLY A 216 16.23 -11.10 -16.33
N LYS A 217 16.26 -11.25 -15.01
CA LYS A 217 15.07 -11.56 -14.21
C LYS A 217 14.11 -10.37 -14.16
N LYS A 218 12.82 -10.70 -14.15
CA LYS A 218 11.72 -9.73 -14.07
C LYS A 218 11.35 -9.47 -12.62
N ILE A 219 11.36 -8.21 -12.21
CA ILE A 219 11.03 -7.81 -10.85
C ILE A 219 9.69 -7.08 -10.84
N LEU A 220 8.82 -7.50 -9.92
CA LEU A 220 7.59 -6.82 -9.52
C LEU A 220 7.82 -6.09 -8.20
N PHE A 221 7.81 -4.75 -8.24
CA PHE A 221 7.87 -3.93 -7.02
C PHE A 221 6.45 -3.73 -6.49
N GLU A 222 6.19 -4.34 -5.35
CA GLU A 222 4.89 -4.33 -4.67
C GLU A 222 4.79 -3.15 -3.72
N GLY A 223 4.00 -2.13 -4.11
CA GLY A 223 3.67 -0.99 -3.26
C GLY A 223 2.56 -1.30 -2.26
N ALA A 224 2.58 -0.61 -1.15
CA ALA A 224 1.53 -0.64 -0.14
C ALA A 224 0.87 0.74 -0.02
N GLN A 225 -0.31 0.83 0.58
CA GLN A 225 -1.11 2.05 0.72
C GLN A 225 -1.48 2.65 -0.67
N GLY A 226 -1.53 3.96 -0.81
CA GLY A 226 -1.83 4.65 -2.06
C GLY A 226 -1.21 6.04 -2.11
N SER A 227 -1.15 6.66 -3.29
CA SER A 227 -0.44 7.92 -3.54
C SER A 227 -0.91 9.08 -2.64
N HIS A 228 -2.19 9.10 -2.25
CA HIS A 228 -2.70 10.15 -1.36
C HIS A 228 -2.49 9.88 0.13
N LEU A 229 -1.84 8.75 0.45
CA LEU A 229 -1.25 8.45 1.76
C LEU A 229 0.26 8.66 1.80
N ASP A 230 0.88 9.12 0.71
CA ASP A 230 2.31 9.45 0.66
C ASP A 230 2.64 10.60 1.60
N VAL A 231 3.76 10.50 2.33
CA VAL A 231 4.15 11.50 3.35
C VAL A 231 4.43 12.87 2.75
N ASP A 232 4.93 12.95 1.50
CA ASP A 232 5.27 14.19 0.83
C ASP A 232 4.17 14.70 -0.11
N HIS A 233 3.48 13.78 -0.81
CA HIS A 233 2.54 14.10 -1.89
C HIS A 233 1.07 13.87 -1.52
N GLY A 234 0.81 13.23 -0.38
CA GLY A 234 -0.52 12.89 0.08
C GLY A 234 -1.25 14.02 0.81
N THR A 235 -2.39 13.67 1.38
CA THR A 235 -3.26 14.60 2.13
C THR A 235 -2.77 14.79 3.56
N TYR A 236 -1.57 15.35 3.72
CA TYR A 236 -0.93 15.58 5.02
C TYR A 236 -1.78 16.45 5.95
N PRO A 237 -1.95 16.11 7.25
CA PRO A 237 -1.26 15.06 8.00
C PRO A 237 -1.92 13.66 7.96
N TYR A 238 -3.00 13.49 7.21
CA TYR A 238 -3.76 12.23 7.11
C TYR A 238 -3.11 11.28 6.09
N VAL A 239 -1.87 10.88 6.36
CA VAL A 239 -0.99 10.09 5.49
C VAL A 239 -0.31 8.97 6.28
N THR A 240 0.37 8.04 5.58
CA THR A 240 1.34 7.13 6.19
C THR A 240 2.69 7.81 6.31
N SER A 241 3.61 7.26 7.08
CA SER A 241 4.93 7.85 7.32
C SER A 241 5.99 7.42 6.29
N SER A 242 5.57 6.84 5.18
CA SER A 242 6.46 6.43 4.10
C SER A 242 6.08 7.07 2.76
N ASN A 243 7.03 7.10 1.82
CA ASN A 243 6.74 7.44 0.44
C ASN A 243 6.11 6.22 -0.26
N THR A 244 4.89 6.41 -0.75
CA THR A 244 4.11 5.36 -1.44
C THR A 244 4.17 5.48 -2.96
N VAL A 245 4.75 6.56 -3.47
CA VAL A 245 4.97 6.80 -4.90
C VAL A 245 6.04 5.88 -5.48
N SER A 246 5.99 5.65 -6.79
CA SER A 246 6.86 4.68 -7.48
C SER A 246 8.36 4.97 -7.35
N ALA A 247 8.76 6.25 -7.23
CA ALA A 247 10.15 6.65 -7.05
C ALA A 247 10.81 5.97 -5.83
N ASN A 248 10.03 5.69 -4.78
CA ASN A 248 10.53 5.00 -3.60
C ASN A 248 10.81 3.52 -3.83
N ALA A 249 10.33 2.92 -4.91
CA ALA A 249 10.68 1.53 -5.25
C ALA A 249 12.20 1.37 -5.46
N SER A 250 12.85 2.37 -6.05
CA SER A 250 14.32 2.40 -6.19
C SER A 250 15.03 2.56 -4.85
N CYS A 251 14.70 3.60 -4.09
CA CYS A 251 15.33 3.89 -2.80
C CYS A 251 15.08 2.78 -1.78
N GLY A 252 13.83 2.30 -1.71
CA GLY A 252 13.39 1.29 -0.73
C GLY A 252 13.84 -0.13 -1.04
N SER A 253 14.29 -0.41 -2.25
CA SER A 253 14.86 -1.71 -2.65
C SER A 253 16.38 -1.67 -2.86
N GLY A 254 16.97 -0.45 -2.91
CA GLY A 254 18.41 -0.26 -3.11
C GLY A 254 18.88 -0.52 -4.54
N ILE A 255 18.07 -0.14 -5.54
CA ILE A 255 18.39 -0.25 -6.97
C ILE A 255 18.38 1.11 -7.66
N GLY A 256 18.97 1.20 -8.85
CA GLY A 256 18.92 2.43 -9.65
C GLY A 256 17.50 2.73 -10.19
N PRO A 257 17.07 4.01 -10.28
CA PRO A 257 15.73 4.36 -10.72
C PRO A 257 15.44 4.00 -12.18
N ASN A 258 16.45 3.94 -13.03
CA ASN A 258 16.35 3.59 -14.43
C ASN A 258 16.09 2.08 -14.68
N THR A 259 16.07 1.27 -13.63
CA THR A 259 15.76 -0.17 -13.72
C THR A 259 14.24 -0.44 -13.76
N ILE A 260 13.41 0.51 -13.35
CA ILE A 260 11.96 0.40 -13.40
C ILE A 260 11.48 0.92 -14.76
N SER A 261 10.92 0.04 -15.59
CA SER A 261 10.51 0.38 -16.95
C SER A 261 9.02 0.73 -17.06
N THR A 262 8.19 0.16 -16.20
CA THR A 262 6.74 0.35 -16.23
C THR A 262 6.21 0.60 -14.82
N VAL A 263 5.36 1.61 -14.68
CA VAL A 263 4.63 1.88 -13.44
C VAL A 263 3.15 1.66 -13.70
N VAL A 264 2.57 0.70 -13.00
CA VAL A 264 1.13 0.40 -13.06
C VAL A 264 0.44 1.03 -11.84
N GLY A 265 -0.47 1.96 -12.12
CA GLY A 265 -1.34 2.55 -11.11
C GLY A 265 -2.59 1.72 -10.92
N ILE A 266 -2.84 1.26 -9.71
CA ILE A 266 -4.10 0.59 -9.38
C ILE A 266 -5.12 1.64 -8.98
N CYS A 267 -6.20 1.72 -9.74
CA CYS A 267 -7.28 2.67 -9.56
C CYS A 267 -8.60 1.93 -9.35
N LYS A 268 -9.26 2.15 -8.23
CA LYS A 268 -10.60 1.65 -8.02
C LYS A 268 -11.58 2.49 -8.86
N ALA A 269 -12.59 1.88 -9.47
CA ALA A 269 -13.59 2.56 -10.30
C ALA A 269 -14.42 3.62 -9.55
N TYR A 270 -14.26 3.73 -8.24
CA TYR A 270 -14.79 4.76 -7.36
C TYR A 270 -13.74 5.08 -6.28
N THR A 271 -14.01 6.01 -5.38
CA THR A 271 -13.03 6.37 -4.37
C THR A 271 -13.44 5.85 -3.00
N THR A 272 -12.48 5.35 -2.23
CA THR A 272 -12.69 5.01 -0.82
C THR A 272 -11.61 5.59 0.06
N ARG A 273 -11.97 5.90 1.32
CA ARG A 273 -11.02 6.38 2.33
C ARG A 273 -11.31 5.75 3.69
N VAL A 274 -10.27 5.35 4.40
CA VAL A 274 -10.32 4.95 5.82
C VAL A 274 -9.84 6.11 6.68
N GLY A 275 -10.47 6.33 7.82
CA GLY A 275 -10.08 7.37 8.79
C GLY A 275 -10.50 8.78 8.40
N GLU A 276 -9.85 9.73 9.03
CA GLU A 276 -10.17 11.14 8.94
C GLU A 276 -9.55 11.82 7.72
N GLY A 277 -9.82 13.11 7.57
CA GLY A 277 -9.31 13.97 6.52
C GLY A 277 -10.31 14.24 5.39
N PRO A 278 -10.01 15.20 4.52
CA PRO A 278 -10.92 15.65 3.48
C PRO A 278 -11.16 14.58 2.42
N PHE A 279 -12.41 14.51 1.95
CA PHE A 279 -12.84 13.59 0.90
C PHE A 279 -13.88 14.32 0.03
N PRO A 280 -13.44 15.11 -0.96
CA PRO A 280 -14.33 16.00 -1.72
C PRO A 280 -15.49 15.29 -2.41
N THR A 281 -15.28 14.06 -2.87
CA THR A 281 -16.30 13.28 -3.60
C THR A 281 -17.09 12.30 -2.72
N GLU A 282 -16.98 12.42 -1.38
CA GLU A 282 -17.66 11.53 -0.43
C GLU A 282 -19.19 11.56 -0.61
N LEU A 283 -19.80 10.37 -0.57
CA LEU A 283 -21.24 10.18 -0.62
C LEU A 283 -21.77 9.69 0.72
N LYS A 284 -22.81 10.36 1.22
CA LYS A 284 -23.52 10.01 2.46
C LYS A 284 -24.97 9.65 2.21
N ASP A 285 -25.26 9.16 1.01
CA ASP A 285 -26.55 8.81 0.47
C ASP A 285 -26.65 7.31 0.15
N ASP A 286 -27.74 6.90 -0.50
CA ASP A 286 -27.99 5.51 -0.88
C ASP A 286 -26.95 4.98 -1.88
N ILE A 287 -26.37 5.84 -2.72
CA ILE A 287 -25.32 5.45 -3.66
C ILE A 287 -24.01 5.13 -2.90
N GLY A 288 -23.65 5.95 -1.91
CA GLY A 288 -22.51 5.69 -1.03
C GLY A 288 -22.71 4.39 -0.24
N ASN A 289 -23.91 4.15 0.27
CA ASN A 289 -24.28 2.91 0.95
C ASN A 289 -24.20 1.69 0.01
N HIS A 290 -24.69 1.81 -1.23
CA HIS A 290 -24.56 0.78 -2.26
C HIS A 290 -23.10 0.41 -2.51
N MET A 291 -22.25 1.40 -2.78
CA MET A 291 -20.81 1.18 -2.99
C MET A 291 -20.16 0.49 -1.78
N GLN A 292 -20.53 0.87 -0.56
CA GLN A 292 -19.99 0.28 0.66
C GLN A 292 -20.41 -1.19 0.82
N GLN A 293 -21.68 -1.50 0.60
CA GLN A 293 -22.22 -2.84 0.81
C GLN A 293 -21.82 -3.81 -0.31
N VAL A 294 -22.06 -3.43 -1.58
CA VAL A 294 -21.72 -4.26 -2.74
C VAL A 294 -20.20 -4.40 -2.87
N GLY A 295 -19.49 -3.30 -2.66
CA GLY A 295 -18.02 -3.30 -2.67
C GLY A 295 -17.38 -3.98 -1.46
N GLN A 296 -18.13 -4.39 -0.44
CA GLN A 296 -17.60 -4.95 0.81
C GLN A 296 -16.49 -4.06 1.39
N GLU A 297 -16.79 -2.74 1.47
CA GLU A 297 -15.80 -1.74 1.83
C GLU A 297 -15.62 -1.67 3.36
N PHE A 298 -14.90 -2.69 3.86
CA PHE A 298 -14.48 -2.80 5.26
C PHE A 298 -12.97 -3.06 5.32
N GLY A 299 -12.31 -2.49 6.30
CA GLY A 299 -10.86 -2.67 6.49
C GLY A 299 -10.52 -4.12 6.80
N ALA A 300 -9.63 -4.74 6.02
CA ALA A 300 -9.27 -6.14 6.17
C ALA A 300 -8.70 -6.48 7.55
N THR A 301 -8.00 -5.54 8.18
CA THR A 301 -7.35 -5.71 9.49
C THR A 301 -8.20 -5.20 10.65
N THR A 302 -8.90 -4.08 10.47
CA THR A 302 -9.60 -3.39 11.57
C THR A 302 -11.11 -3.54 11.53
N GLY A 303 -11.67 -4.07 10.45
CA GLY A 303 -13.12 -4.14 10.21
C GLY A 303 -13.81 -2.76 10.08
N ARG A 304 -13.06 -1.66 10.11
CA ARG A 304 -13.63 -0.30 10.01
C ARG A 304 -14.30 -0.11 8.65
N LYS A 305 -15.46 0.51 8.66
CA LYS A 305 -16.14 0.93 7.42
C LYS A 305 -15.29 1.93 6.66
N ARG A 306 -15.18 1.75 5.35
CA ARG A 306 -14.58 2.74 4.46
C ARG A 306 -15.65 3.74 4.03
N ARG A 307 -15.28 5.01 4.02
CA ARG A 307 -16.05 6.08 3.40
C ARG A 307 -15.99 5.87 1.89
N CYS A 308 -17.09 6.02 1.18
CA CYS A 308 -17.19 5.82 -0.26
C CYS A 308 -17.59 7.10 -0.97
N GLY A 309 -17.16 7.28 -2.21
CA GLY A 309 -17.49 8.44 -3.03
C GLY A 309 -17.21 8.21 -4.51
N TRP A 310 -17.65 9.15 -5.33
CA TRP A 310 -17.37 9.12 -6.76
C TRP A 310 -15.87 9.16 -7.06
N LEU A 311 -15.49 8.61 -8.22
CA LEU A 311 -14.10 8.62 -8.63
C LEU A 311 -13.59 10.05 -8.77
N ASP A 312 -12.44 10.31 -8.14
CA ASP A 312 -11.79 11.61 -8.12
C ASP A 312 -10.59 11.62 -9.06
N MET A 313 -10.80 12.12 -10.28
CA MET A 313 -9.75 12.17 -11.29
C MET A 313 -8.73 13.29 -11.06
N VAL A 314 -9.04 14.29 -10.21
CA VAL A 314 -8.05 15.28 -9.79
C VAL A 314 -6.92 14.56 -9.03
N LEU A 315 -7.30 13.68 -8.11
CA LEU A 315 -6.36 12.89 -7.32
C LEU A 315 -5.65 11.83 -8.16
N VAL A 316 -6.37 11.13 -9.03
CA VAL A 316 -5.75 10.11 -9.92
C VAL A 316 -4.71 10.76 -10.84
N ARG A 317 -4.99 11.92 -11.45
CA ARG A 317 -4.01 12.66 -12.26
C ARG A 317 -2.78 13.07 -11.46
N GLN A 318 -2.96 13.49 -10.21
CA GLN A 318 -1.83 13.78 -9.34
C GLN A 318 -0.97 12.52 -9.13
N ALA A 319 -1.59 11.37 -8.84
CA ALA A 319 -0.89 10.11 -8.67
C ALA A 319 -0.13 9.70 -9.95
N VAL A 320 -0.76 9.84 -11.12
CA VAL A 320 -0.13 9.60 -12.43
C VAL A 320 1.13 10.44 -12.59
N ARG A 321 1.03 11.74 -12.31
CA ARG A 321 2.15 12.68 -12.43
C ARG A 321 3.30 12.38 -11.47
N VAL A 322 3.00 12.21 -10.17
CA VAL A 322 4.06 12.07 -9.15
C VAL A 322 4.72 10.69 -9.15
N SER A 323 4.02 9.67 -9.66
CA SER A 323 4.55 8.31 -9.76
C SER A 323 5.00 7.95 -11.19
N GLY A 324 4.81 8.82 -12.19
CA GLY A 324 5.12 8.48 -13.59
C GLY A 324 4.35 7.24 -14.06
N ILE A 325 3.08 7.11 -13.67
CA ILE A 325 2.23 5.98 -14.04
C ILE A 325 2.03 6.00 -15.54
N SER A 326 2.43 4.91 -16.20
CA SER A 326 2.28 4.74 -17.66
C SER A 326 1.12 3.81 -18.03
N ALA A 327 0.57 3.10 -17.05
CA ALA A 327 -0.52 2.16 -17.24
C ALA A 327 -1.45 2.14 -16.02
N LEU A 328 -2.74 1.94 -16.23
CA LEU A 328 -3.75 1.82 -15.17
C LEU A 328 -4.34 0.42 -15.14
N ALA A 329 -4.54 -0.12 -13.95
CA ALA A 329 -5.39 -1.27 -13.71
C ALA A 329 -6.62 -0.83 -12.92
N ILE A 330 -7.80 -0.92 -13.55
CA ILE A 330 -9.07 -0.52 -12.94
C ILE A 330 -9.64 -1.70 -12.15
N THR A 331 -10.03 -1.46 -10.90
CA THR A 331 -10.59 -2.48 -10.02
C THR A 331 -12.01 -2.13 -9.59
N LYS A 332 -12.76 -3.15 -9.15
CA LYS A 332 -14.10 -2.94 -8.58
C LYS A 332 -15.10 -2.30 -9.55
N LEU A 333 -14.96 -2.52 -10.86
CA LEU A 333 -15.90 -2.00 -11.85
C LEU A 333 -17.31 -2.57 -11.68
N ASP A 334 -17.40 -3.82 -11.24
CA ASP A 334 -18.63 -4.56 -10.91
C ASP A 334 -19.51 -3.85 -9.89
N VAL A 335 -18.91 -3.13 -8.95
CA VAL A 335 -19.64 -2.41 -7.89
C VAL A 335 -20.51 -1.28 -8.44
N LEU A 336 -20.17 -0.75 -9.60
CA LEU A 336 -20.95 0.31 -10.26
C LEU A 336 -22.15 -0.22 -11.07
N SER A 337 -22.27 -1.54 -11.27
CA SER A 337 -23.43 -2.15 -11.90
C SER A 337 -24.72 -1.85 -11.11
N GLY A 338 -25.80 -1.60 -11.81
CA GLY A 338 -27.09 -1.27 -11.22
C GLY A 338 -27.34 0.22 -11.03
N LEU A 339 -26.35 1.07 -11.17
CA LEU A 339 -26.51 2.53 -11.08
C LEU A 339 -27.00 3.10 -12.42
N ASP A 340 -27.93 4.08 -12.37
CA ASP A 340 -28.47 4.76 -13.57
C ASP A 340 -27.49 5.77 -14.13
N LYS A 341 -26.83 6.49 -13.23
CA LYS A 341 -25.87 7.55 -13.56
C LYS A 341 -24.59 7.36 -12.74
N LEU A 342 -23.47 7.69 -13.35
CA LEU A 342 -22.15 7.73 -12.72
C LEU A 342 -21.59 9.13 -12.79
N LYS A 343 -20.80 9.51 -11.80
CA LYS A 343 -20.12 10.81 -11.80
C LYS A 343 -18.62 10.63 -11.65
N ILE A 344 -17.87 11.43 -12.39
CA ILE A 344 -16.41 11.53 -12.31
C ILE A 344 -16.08 12.96 -11.90
N CYS A 345 -15.33 13.12 -10.81
CA CYS A 345 -14.85 14.45 -10.44
C CYS A 345 -13.68 14.82 -11.35
N VAL A 346 -13.88 15.89 -12.14
CA VAL A 346 -12.89 16.36 -13.12
C VAL A 346 -12.11 17.59 -12.67
N GLY A 347 -12.58 18.26 -11.64
CA GLY A 347 -11.97 19.46 -11.06
C GLY A 347 -12.59 19.82 -9.73
N TYR A 348 -12.05 20.86 -9.10
CA TYR A 348 -12.61 21.44 -7.88
C TYR A 348 -12.93 22.91 -8.10
N GLU A 349 -13.99 23.38 -7.46
CA GLU A 349 -14.30 24.80 -7.31
C GLU A 349 -13.98 25.21 -5.86
N SER A 350 -13.15 26.25 -5.70
CA SER A 350 -12.80 26.79 -4.40
C SER A 350 -13.97 27.61 -3.82
N ALA A 351 -13.91 27.91 -2.54
CA ALA A 351 -14.89 28.79 -1.88
C ALA A 351 -15.02 30.18 -2.54
N SER A 352 -14.00 30.63 -3.28
CA SER A 352 -14.03 31.90 -4.05
C SER A 352 -14.58 31.73 -5.47
N GLY A 353 -15.07 30.55 -5.86
CA GLY A 353 -15.57 30.27 -7.20
C GLY A 353 -14.46 30.03 -8.25
N GLN A 354 -13.22 29.87 -7.83
CA GLN A 354 -12.13 29.58 -8.74
C GLN A 354 -12.05 28.08 -9.03
N PHE A 355 -12.12 27.72 -10.30
CA PHE A 355 -11.95 26.34 -10.76
C PHE A 355 -10.47 25.93 -10.82
N THR A 356 -10.17 24.68 -10.43
CA THR A 356 -8.83 24.10 -10.50
C THR A 356 -8.87 22.62 -10.87
N TYR A 357 -7.88 22.20 -11.65
CA TYR A 357 -7.62 20.80 -11.98
C TYR A 357 -6.61 20.13 -11.02
N ALA A 358 -6.07 20.88 -10.07
CA ALA A 358 -5.05 20.41 -9.14
C ALA A 358 -5.61 20.38 -7.71
N ALA A 359 -5.26 19.34 -6.96
CA ALA A 359 -5.60 19.26 -5.55
C ALA A 359 -4.83 20.33 -4.75
N PRO A 360 -5.52 21.15 -3.94
CA PRO A 360 -4.86 22.09 -3.05
C PRO A 360 -3.96 21.36 -2.02
N ALA A 361 -2.76 21.89 -1.78
CA ALA A 361 -1.87 21.36 -0.75
C ALA A 361 -2.42 21.59 0.69
N SER A 362 -3.20 22.64 0.88
CA SER A 362 -3.84 22.93 2.17
C SER A 362 -5.07 22.04 2.38
N MET A 363 -5.05 21.26 3.46
CA MET A 363 -6.22 20.42 3.82
C MET A 363 -7.46 21.22 4.16
N ARG A 364 -7.30 22.44 4.70
CA ARG A 364 -8.42 23.34 4.93
C ARG A 364 -9.07 23.72 3.59
N VAL A 365 -8.26 24.16 2.64
CA VAL A 365 -8.77 24.55 1.31
C VAL A 365 -9.40 23.34 0.60
N LEU A 366 -8.75 22.16 0.65
CA LEU A 366 -9.30 20.94 0.05
C LEU A 366 -10.65 20.55 0.67
N SER A 367 -10.83 20.73 1.99
CA SER A 367 -12.09 20.44 2.66
C SER A 367 -13.23 21.41 2.34
N GLU A 368 -12.88 22.62 1.88
CA GLU A 368 -13.84 23.67 1.49
C GLU A 368 -14.16 23.61 -0.03
N CYS A 369 -13.37 22.87 -0.82
CA CYS A 369 -13.60 22.71 -2.25
C CYS A 369 -14.87 21.92 -2.55
N GLN A 370 -15.58 22.34 -3.59
CA GLN A 370 -16.70 21.59 -4.16
C GLN A 370 -16.22 20.79 -5.38
N PRO A 371 -16.52 19.50 -5.47
CA PRO A 371 -16.17 18.71 -6.63
C PRO A 371 -17.02 19.09 -7.84
N VAL A 372 -16.38 19.28 -8.98
CA VAL A 372 -17.04 19.49 -10.27
C VAL A 372 -17.12 18.16 -10.99
N PHE A 373 -18.34 17.72 -11.28
CA PHE A 373 -18.61 16.42 -11.83
C PHE A 373 -18.95 16.46 -13.33
N GLU A 374 -18.41 15.50 -14.05
CA GLU A 374 -18.93 15.04 -15.33
C GLU A 374 -19.84 13.84 -15.06
N GLU A 375 -21.04 13.83 -15.65
CA GLU A 375 -22.03 12.78 -15.48
C GLU A 375 -22.06 11.88 -16.75
N LEU A 376 -22.08 10.58 -16.52
CA LEU A 376 -22.16 9.55 -17.55
C LEU A 376 -23.35 8.63 -17.25
N ASP A 377 -23.89 7.99 -18.30
CA ASP A 377 -24.87 6.94 -18.11
C ASP A 377 -24.24 5.69 -17.51
N GLY A 378 -24.90 5.11 -16.52
CA GLY A 378 -24.52 3.86 -15.92
C GLY A 378 -24.96 2.64 -16.72
N TRP A 379 -24.87 1.46 -16.12
CA TRP A 379 -25.32 0.20 -16.71
C TRP A 379 -25.99 -0.68 -15.67
N LYS A 380 -26.93 -1.53 -16.11
CA LYS A 380 -27.69 -2.43 -15.23
C LYS A 380 -27.16 -3.87 -15.24
N GLU A 381 -26.40 -4.20 -16.26
CA GLU A 381 -25.95 -5.56 -16.51
C GLU A 381 -24.93 -6.00 -15.44
N ASN A 382 -25.03 -7.27 -15.07
CA ASN A 382 -23.99 -7.91 -14.27
C ASN A 382 -22.79 -8.25 -15.15
N ILE A 383 -21.62 -7.70 -14.80
CA ILE A 383 -20.38 -7.82 -15.57
C ILE A 383 -19.40 -8.87 -15.01
N LEU A 384 -19.75 -9.61 -13.97
CA LEU A 384 -18.88 -10.63 -13.36
C LEU A 384 -18.38 -11.69 -14.36
N HIS A 385 -19.13 -11.93 -15.41
CA HIS A 385 -18.80 -12.92 -16.45
C HIS A 385 -17.94 -12.35 -17.59
N ALA A 386 -17.73 -11.04 -17.63
CA ALA A 386 -16.91 -10.42 -18.66
C ALA A 386 -15.45 -10.91 -18.59
N ARG A 387 -14.87 -11.32 -19.73
CA ARG A 387 -13.48 -11.76 -19.86
C ARG A 387 -12.74 -10.97 -20.94
N GLU A 388 -13.48 -10.30 -21.79
CA GLU A 388 -12.99 -9.42 -22.85
C GLU A 388 -13.70 -8.06 -22.79
N MET A 389 -13.10 -7.03 -23.37
CA MET A 389 -13.72 -5.69 -23.43
C MET A 389 -15.07 -5.69 -24.14
N ASN A 390 -15.25 -6.61 -25.10
CA ASN A 390 -16.50 -6.72 -25.85
C ASN A 390 -17.67 -7.23 -25.00
N ASP A 391 -17.40 -7.96 -23.94
CA ASP A 391 -18.40 -8.47 -22.99
C ASP A 391 -18.99 -7.36 -22.11
N LEU A 392 -18.31 -6.22 -22.01
CA LEU A 392 -18.77 -5.12 -21.19
C LEU A 392 -19.90 -4.32 -21.88
N PRO A 393 -20.88 -3.83 -21.09
CA PRO A 393 -21.88 -2.89 -21.57
C PRO A 393 -21.28 -1.66 -22.24
N VAL A 394 -21.99 -1.09 -23.20
CA VAL A 394 -21.52 0.09 -23.94
C VAL A 394 -21.15 1.24 -22.99
N ASN A 395 -21.95 1.46 -21.95
CA ASN A 395 -21.71 2.55 -20.99
C ASN A 395 -20.52 2.26 -20.08
N ALA A 396 -20.26 0.99 -19.70
CA ALA A 396 -19.04 0.61 -19.00
C ALA A 396 -17.77 0.88 -19.84
N LYS A 397 -17.82 0.57 -21.15
CA LYS A 397 -16.74 0.91 -22.09
C LYS A 397 -16.52 2.41 -22.21
N LYS A 398 -17.60 3.20 -22.31
CA LYS A 398 -17.51 4.67 -22.33
C LYS A 398 -16.89 5.22 -21.05
N TYR A 399 -17.27 4.68 -19.89
CA TYR A 399 -16.70 5.03 -18.59
C TYR A 399 -15.20 4.79 -18.59
N LEU A 400 -14.75 3.58 -18.92
CA LEU A 400 -13.32 3.23 -18.99
C LEU A 400 -12.54 4.12 -19.95
N LYS A 401 -13.08 4.35 -21.16
CA LYS A 401 -12.46 5.24 -22.15
C LYS A 401 -12.30 6.65 -21.60
N ARG A 402 -13.33 7.16 -20.88
CA ARG A 402 -13.24 8.49 -20.28
C ARG A 402 -12.19 8.57 -19.18
N LEU A 403 -11.99 7.50 -18.41
CA LEU A 403 -10.91 7.43 -17.41
C LEU A 403 -9.52 7.50 -18.09
N GLU A 404 -9.29 6.78 -19.19
CA GLU A 404 -8.04 6.87 -19.95
C GLU A 404 -7.75 8.29 -20.44
N GLU A 405 -8.76 8.94 -21.02
CA GLU A 405 -8.65 10.32 -21.52
C GLU A 405 -8.29 11.30 -20.39
N LEU A 406 -8.97 11.18 -19.23
CA LEU A 406 -8.75 12.07 -18.10
C LEU A 406 -7.42 11.80 -17.39
N ALA A 407 -6.99 10.55 -17.32
CA ALA A 407 -5.75 10.15 -16.67
C ALA A 407 -4.51 10.37 -17.55
N GLU A 408 -4.68 10.48 -18.87
CA GLU A 408 -3.60 10.46 -19.87
C GLU A 408 -2.72 9.20 -19.71
N ALA A 409 -3.32 8.09 -19.29
CA ALA A 409 -2.65 6.82 -19.03
C ALA A 409 -3.54 5.65 -19.49
N LYS A 410 -2.95 4.68 -20.19
CA LYS A 410 -3.65 3.57 -20.81
C LYS A 410 -4.16 2.56 -19.78
N ILE A 411 -5.38 2.08 -19.92
CA ILE A 411 -5.89 0.98 -19.12
C ILE A 411 -5.37 -0.34 -19.70
N VAL A 412 -4.64 -1.09 -18.89
CA VAL A 412 -4.03 -2.39 -19.27
C VAL A 412 -4.73 -3.59 -18.62
N LEU A 413 -5.61 -3.32 -17.65
CA LEU A 413 -6.32 -4.36 -16.93
C LEU A 413 -7.61 -3.79 -16.32
N VAL A 414 -8.69 -4.59 -16.37
CA VAL A 414 -9.98 -4.28 -15.71
C VAL A 414 -10.41 -5.46 -14.86
N SER A 415 -10.59 -5.25 -13.56
CA SER A 415 -11.13 -6.25 -12.64
C SER A 415 -12.64 -6.04 -12.50
N VAL A 416 -13.39 -7.06 -12.80
CA VAL A 416 -14.87 -7.09 -12.81
C VAL A 416 -15.47 -7.91 -11.68
N GLY A 417 -14.65 -8.30 -10.68
CA GLY A 417 -15.08 -9.04 -9.51
C GLY A 417 -13.91 -9.34 -8.57
N ALA A 418 -14.17 -10.09 -7.49
CA ALA A 418 -13.18 -10.41 -6.46
C ALA A 418 -12.24 -11.57 -6.86
N GLY A 419 -12.73 -12.52 -7.65
CA GLY A 419 -11.99 -13.70 -8.10
C GLY A 419 -10.88 -13.34 -9.08
N ARG A 420 -9.84 -14.15 -9.10
CA ARG A 420 -8.70 -13.97 -10.00
C ARG A 420 -9.14 -13.98 -11.46
N GLU A 421 -10.01 -14.93 -11.83
CA GLU A 421 -10.53 -15.10 -13.19
C GLU A 421 -11.51 -13.99 -13.60
N GLU A 422 -11.97 -13.18 -12.66
CA GLU A 422 -12.87 -12.04 -12.91
C GLU A 422 -12.05 -10.81 -13.31
N THR A 423 -11.23 -10.98 -14.36
CA THR A 423 -10.27 -9.96 -14.79
C THR A 423 -10.11 -9.98 -16.31
N ILE A 424 -10.23 -8.81 -16.93
CA ILE A 424 -9.94 -8.57 -18.34
C ILE A 424 -8.50 -8.04 -18.43
N VAL A 425 -7.59 -8.81 -19.02
CA VAL A 425 -6.20 -8.41 -19.24
C VAL A 425 -6.06 -7.92 -20.66
N LEU A 426 -5.69 -6.64 -20.84
CA LEU A 426 -5.56 -6.00 -22.13
C LEU A 426 -4.11 -5.99 -22.61
N GLU A 427 -3.18 -5.74 -21.69
CA GLU A 427 -1.74 -5.73 -21.99
C GLU A 427 -0.94 -6.31 -20.83
N ASP A 428 0.18 -6.92 -21.18
CA ASP A 428 1.16 -7.41 -20.21
C ASP A 428 2.19 -6.31 -19.92
N PRO A 429 2.28 -5.79 -18.67
CA PRO A 429 3.20 -4.71 -18.33
C PRO A 429 4.68 -5.13 -18.37
N PHE A 430 4.96 -6.45 -18.45
CA PHE A 430 6.32 -6.99 -18.59
C PHE A 430 6.76 -7.14 -20.06
N HIS A 431 5.90 -6.87 -21.03
CA HIS A 431 6.23 -6.87 -22.45
C HIS A 431 6.28 -5.41 -22.96
N LYS A 432 7.42 -4.77 -22.82
CA LYS A 432 7.79 -3.53 -23.51
C LYS A 432 9.10 -3.70 -24.24
#